data_60427d7b47513aacf712f9494eb598ad
#
_entry.id   60427d7b47513aacf712f9494eb598ad
#
_cell.length_a   1.000
_cell.length_b   1.000
_cell.length_c   1.000
_cell.angle_alpha   90.00
_cell.angle_beta   90.00
_cell.angle_gamma   90.00
#
_symmetry.space_group_name_H-M   'P 1'
#
loop_
_entity.id
_entity.type
_entity.pdbx_description
1 polymer ?
#
loop_
_entity_poly.entity_id
_entity_poly.type
_entity_poly.pdbx_seq_one_letter_code
_entity_poly.pdbx_strand_id
1 'polypeptide(L)'
;MLFLIHMVGCTFALVAFFSGQDYMISWINGLGIDNASVTTRYIAACYWAVVTISTVGYGDITPTNEAEVITTIFLVFIGVSMYSYIMSRLTSIFSVVNKQIDEEYSREKLLKNFITK
;
A
#
# COMPACT_ATOMS: atom_id res chain seq x y z
N MET A 1 -3.00 1.31 -6.94
CA MET A 1 -2.15 0.72 -5.87
C MET A 1 -0.66 0.84 -6.15
N LEU A 2 -0.15 0.30 -7.25
CA LEU A 2 1.28 0.38 -7.61
C LEU A 2 1.83 1.81 -7.68
N PHE A 3 1.10 2.74 -8.26
CA PHE A 3 1.49 4.15 -8.30
C PHE A 3 1.63 4.78 -6.90
N LEU A 4 0.73 4.46 -5.99
CA LEU A 4 0.80 4.93 -4.60
C LEU A 4 2.06 4.40 -3.89
N ILE A 5 2.35 3.10 -4.04
CA ILE A 5 3.54 2.47 -3.48
C ILE A 5 4.81 3.13 -4.02
N HIS A 6 4.86 3.37 -5.32
CA HIS A 6 5.97 4.06 -5.97
C HIS A 6 6.17 5.48 -5.40
N MET A 7 5.11 6.28 -5.30
CA MET A 7 5.19 7.65 -4.79
C MET A 7 5.63 7.68 -3.32
N VAL A 8 5.05 6.83 -2.48
CA VAL A 8 5.39 6.74 -1.04
C VAL A 8 6.84 6.25 -0.87
N GLY A 9 7.24 5.19 -1.58
CA GLY A 9 8.60 4.67 -1.52
C GLY A 9 9.65 5.67 -2.02
N CYS A 10 9.39 6.36 -3.14
CA CYS A 10 10.28 7.41 -3.65
C CYS A 10 10.42 8.57 -2.66
N THR A 11 9.31 9.02 -2.04
CA THR A 11 9.36 10.11 -1.05
C THR A 11 10.16 9.70 0.17
N PHE A 12 9.96 8.48 0.68
CA PHE A 12 10.72 7.97 1.82
C PHE A 12 12.22 7.84 1.51
N ALA A 13 12.59 7.34 0.32
CA ALA A 13 13.98 7.27 -0.12
C ALA A 13 14.60 8.66 -0.33
N LEU A 14 13.83 9.61 -0.85
CA LEU A 14 14.29 10.98 -1.10
C LEU A 14 14.61 11.72 0.20
N VAL A 15 13.77 11.59 1.22
CA VAL A 15 14.02 12.20 2.53
C VAL A 15 15.28 11.61 3.17
N ALA A 16 15.48 10.29 3.09
CA ALA A 16 16.70 9.65 3.56
C ALA A 16 17.97 10.19 2.84
N PHE A 17 17.88 10.43 1.53
CA PHE A 17 18.99 10.99 0.76
C PHE A 17 19.36 12.40 1.22
N PHE A 18 18.37 13.27 1.44
CA PHE A 18 18.62 14.65 1.91
C PHE A 18 19.10 14.67 3.36
N SER A 19 18.53 13.86 4.24
CA SER A 19 18.95 13.78 5.65
C SER A 19 20.37 13.20 5.81
N GLY A 20 20.76 12.27 4.93
CA GLY A 20 22.09 11.67 4.94
C GLY A 20 23.23 12.64 4.57
N GLN A 21 22.94 13.77 3.92
CA GLN A 21 23.93 14.80 3.59
C GLN A 21 24.36 15.62 4.81
N ASP A 22 23.53 15.72 5.84
CA ASP A 22 23.79 16.49 7.06
C ASP A 22 24.40 15.63 8.20
N TYR A 23 25.13 14.56 7.87
CA TYR A 23 25.72 13.62 8.83
C TYR A 23 24.70 12.89 9.74
N MET A 24 23.43 12.96 9.41
CA MET A 24 22.39 12.22 10.14
C MET A 24 22.31 10.76 9.66
N ILE A 25 22.16 9.85 10.61
CA ILE A 25 21.91 8.45 10.30
C ILE A 25 20.54 8.35 9.66
N SER A 26 20.45 7.74 8.48
CA SER A 26 19.20 7.47 7.78
C SER A 26 18.81 5.98 7.88
N TRP A 27 17.58 5.63 7.56
CA TRP A 27 17.16 4.24 7.48
C TRP A 27 18.02 3.41 6.51
N ILE A 28 18.60 4.03 5.47
CA ILE A 28 19.50 3.39 4.51
C ILE A 28 20.78 2.92 5.22
N ASN A 29 21.35 3.78 6.08
CA ASN A 29 22.52 3.44 6.89
C ASN A 29 22.18 2.39 7.96
N GLY A 30 20.99 2.51 8.55
CA GLY A 30 20.49 1.55 9.55
C GLY A 30 20.38 0.13 9.01
N LEU A 31 20.09 -0.03 7.71
CA LEU A 31 20.08 -1.32 7.02
C LEU A 31 21.45 -1.74 6.48
N GLY A 32 22.47 -0.89 6.52
CA GLY A 32 23.79 -1.16 5.94
C GLY A 32 23.78 -1.25 4.41
N ILE A 33 22.84 -0.58 3.74
CA ILE A 33 22.70 -0.57 2.26
C ILE A 33 23.11 0.75 1.62
N ASP A 34 23.87 1.58 2.33
CA ASP A 34 24.39 2.85 1.85
C ASP A 34 25.30 2.71 0.62
N ASN A 35 26.02 1.60 0.51
CA ASN A 35 26.86 1.26 -0.64
C ASN A 35 26.15 0.37 -1.69
N ALA A 36 24.89 0.02 -1.45
CA ALA A 36 24.13 -0.81 -2.39
C ALA A 36 23.68 -0.02 -3.63
N SER A 37 23.30 -0.75 -4.69
CA SER A 37 22.80 -0.15 -5.92
C SER A 37 21.52 0.67 -5.65
N VAL A 38 21.26 1.66 -6.51
CA VAL A 38 20.01 2.45 -6.46
C VAL A 38 18.78 1.54 -6.54
N THR A 39 18.87 0.47 -7.32
CA THR A 39 17.78 -0.52 -7.45
C THR A 39 17.49 -1.21 -6.12
N THR A 40 18.53 -1.62 -5.38
CA THR A 40 18.36 -2.27 -4.06
C THR A 40 17.69 -1.33 -3.06
N ARG A 41 18.11 -0.07 -3.01
CA ARG A 41 17.52 0.95 -2.14
C ARG A 41 16.07 1.25 -2.53
N TYR A 42 15.78 1.31 -3.83
CA TYR A 42 14.42 1.49 -4.33
C TYR A 42 13.49 0.33 -3.95
N ILE A 43 13.95 -0.91 -4.12
CA ILE A 43 13.18 -2.11 -3.74
C ILE A 43 12.90 -2.10 -2.23
N ALA A 44 13.88 -1.76 -1.40
CA ALA A 44 13.71 -1.66 0.05
C ALA A 44 12.68 -0.58 0.43
N ALA A 45 12.73 0.58 -0.21
CA ALA A 45 11.75 1.66 0.01
C ALA A 45 10.33 1.27 -0.43
N CYS A 46 10.18 0.60 -1.57
CA CYS A 46 8.88 0.08 -2.03
C CYS A 46 8.35 -1.02 -1.11
N TYR A 47 9.20 -1.92 -0.66
CA TYR A 47 8.85 -2.95 0.32
C TYR A 47 8.33 -2.32 1.62
N TRP A 48 9.05 -1.34 2.17
CA TRP A 48 8.60 -0.60 3.34
C TRP A 48 7.23 0.06 3.11
N ALA A 49 7.03 0.70 1.96
CA ALA A 49 5.76 1.34 1.61
C ALA A 49 4.60 0.33 1.57
N VAL A 50 4.81 -0.85 0.95
CA VAL A 50 3.79 -1.91 0.90
C VAL A 50 3.43 -2.38 2.30
N VAL A 51 4.42 -2.74 3.11
CA VAL A 51 4.24 -3.27 4.47
C VAL A 51 3.55 -2.26 5.38
N THR A 52 3.89 -0.98 5.22
CA THR A 52 3.32 0.11 6.04
C THR A 52 1.89 0.43 5.61
N ILE A 53 1.62 0.61 4.32
CA ILE A 53 0.28 0.95 3.80
C ILE A 53 -0.71 -0.21 4.00
N SER A 54 -0.25 -1.46 3.85
CA SER A 54 -1.08 -2.64 4.14
C SER A 54 -1.29 -2.91 5.63
N THR A 55 -0.76 -2.05 6.50
CA THR A 55 -0.88 -2.14 7.97
C THR A 55 -0.25 -3.38 8.60
N VAL A 56 0.65 -4.06 7.88
CA VAL A 56 1.41 -5.21 8.41
C VAL A 56 2.48 -4.75 9.40
N GLY A 57 3.34 -3.79 9.01
CA GLY A 57 4.29 -3.13 9.88
C GLY A 57 5.29 -4.06 10.57
N TYR A 58 6.09 -4.81 9.83
CA TYR A 58 7.11 -5.71 10.44
C TYR A 58 8.13 -4.98 11.32
N GLY A 59 8.41 -3.69 11.07
CA GLY A 59 9.35 -2.91 11.87
C GLY A 59 10.82 -3.24 11.58
N ASP A 60 11.10 -3.88 10.47
CA ASP A 60 12.44 -4.21 9.97
C ASP A 60 13.10 -3.01 9.27
N ILE A 61 12.32 -2.14 8.68
CA ILE A 61 12.73 -0.83 8.14
C ILE A 61 11.98 0.25 8.89
N THR A 62 12.71 1.11 9.59
CA THR A 62 12.13 2.17 10.40
C THR A 62 12.84 3.50 10.15
N PRO A 63 12.12 4.64 10.22
CA PRO A 63 12.76 5.95 10.17
C PRO A 63 13.71 6.10 11.37
N THR A 64 14.88 6.70 11.16
CA THR A 64 15.94 6.81 12.17
C THR A 64 16.20 8.25 12.62
N ASN A 65 15.78 9.24 11.83
CA ASN A 65 15.95 10.65 12.17
C ASN A 65 14.61 11.40 12.19
N GLU A 66 14.58 12.58 12.79
CA GLU A 66 13.35 13.36 12.97
C GLU A 66 12.66 13.70 11.64
N ALA A 67 13.41 14.04 10.60
CA ALA A 67 12.84 14.37 9.29
C ALA A 67 12.16 13.16 8.65
N GLU A 68 12.75 11.98 8.75
CA GLU A 68 12.16 10.72 8.30
C GLU A 68 10.91 10.36 9.11
N VAL A 69 10.94 10.55 10.44
CA VAL A 69 9.78 10.29 11.32
C VAL A 69 8.62 11.20 10.96
N ILE A 70 8.84 12.51 10.84
CA ILE A 70 7.80 13.48 10.48
C ILE A 70 7.21 13.13 9.11
N THR A 71 8.06 12.88 8.13
CA THR A 71 7.61 12.49 6.78
C THR A 71 6.81 11.19 6.81
N THR A 72 7.26 10.21 7.57
CA THR A 72 6.54 8.93 7.73
C THR A 72 5.14 9.13 8.29
N ILE A 73 4.95 10.00 9.27
CA ILE A 73 3.63 10.31 9.81
C ILE A 73 2.69 10.78 8.70
N PHE A 74 3.11 11.74 7.87
CA PHE A 74 2.30 12.21 6.75
C PHE A 74 2.04 11.13 5.70
N LEU A 75 3.07 10.37 5.33
CA LEU A 75 2.97 9.30 4.34
C LEU A 75 2.01 8.19 4.79
N VAL A 76 2.01 7.83 6.08
CA VAL A 76 1.09 6.84 6.64
C VAL A 76 -0.35 7.33 6.58
N PHE A 77 -0.64 8.58 6.96
CA PHE A 77 -2.00 9.13 6.88
C PHE A 77 -2.52 9.12 5.44
N ILE A 78 -1.73 9.60 4.48
CA ILE A 78 -2.10 9.60 3.07
C ILE A 78 -2.26 8.15 2.55
N GLY A 79 -1.30 7.29 2.85
CA GLY A 79 -1.28 5.90 2.39
C GLY A 79 -2.48 5.10 2.87
N VAL A 80 -2.80 5.17 4.16
CA VAL A 80 -3.95 4.45 4.76
C VAL A 80 -5.27 4.99 4.24
N SER A 81 -5.40 6.31 4.07
CA SER A 81 -6.61 6.91 3.50
C SER A 81 -6.86 6.44 2.07
N MET A 82 -5.82 6.44 1.23
CA MET A 82 -5.91 5.96 -0.15
C MET A 82 -6.15 4.45 -0.24
N TYR A 83 -5.51 3.67 0.63
CA TYR A 83 -5.73 2.23 0.71
C TYR A 83 -7.20 1.92 1.06
N SER A 84 -7.74 2.58 2.08
CA SER A 84 -9.13 2.42 2.51
C SER A 84 -10.11 2.78 1.40
N TYR A 85 -9.84 3.86 0.64
CA TYR A 85 -10.65 4.24 -0.51
C TYR A 85 -10.63 3.16 -1.61
N ILE A 86 -9.46 2.63 -1.95
CA ILE A 86 -9.33 1.56 -2.96
C ILE A 86 -10.07 0.30 -2.52
N MET A 87 -9.93 -0.12 -1.26
CA MET A 87 -10.62 -1.29 -0.71
C MET A 87 -12.14 -1.12 -0.71
N SER A 88 -12.65 0.07 -0.38
CA SER A 88 -14.07 0.39 -0.48
C SER A 88 -14.60 0.24 -1.91
N ARG A 89 -13.85 0.70 -2.91
CA ARG A 89 -14.22 0.55 -4.32
C ARG A 89 -14.24 -0.91 -4.77
N LEU A 90 -13.26 -1.70 -4.37
CA LEU A 90 -13.23 -3.13 -4.67
C LEU A 90 -14.42 -3.86 -4.06
N THR A 91 -14.73 -3.61 -2.79
CA THR A 91 -15.90 -4.19 -2.11
C THR A 91 -17.21 -3.83 -2.81
N SER A 92 -17.37 -2.59 -3.26
CA SER A 92 -18.53 -2.14 -4.03
C SER A 92 -18.69 -2.92 -5.34
N ILE A 93 -17.60 -3.15 -6.08
CA ILE A 93 -17.63 -3.93 -7.33
C ILE A 93 -18.06 -5.38 -7.03
N PHE A 94 -17.49 -6.01 -6.02
CA PHE A 94 -17.87 -7.37 -5.62
C PHE A 94 -19.35 -7.47 -5.23
N SER A 95 -19.90 -6.48 -4.53
CA SER A 95 -21.30 -6.47 -4.14
C SER A 95 -22.25 -6.38 -5.35
N VAL A 96 -21.89 -5.60 -6.37
CA VAL A 96 -22.66 -5.50 -7.62
C VAL A 96 -22.64 -6.82 -8.39
N VAL A 97 -21.46 -7.45 -8.51
CA VAL A 97 -21.35 -8.75 -9.19
C VAL A 97 -22.15 -9.84 -8.48
N ASN A 98 -22.06 -9.91 -7.15
CA ASN A 98 -22.84 -10.88 -6.38
C ASN A 98 -24.35 -10.67 -6.54
N LYS A 99 -24.82 -9.42 -6.55
CA LYS A 99 -26.23 -9.10 -6.78
C LYS A 99 -26.72 -9.57 -8.16
N GLN A 100 -25.91 -9.39 -9.20
CA GLN A 100 -26.24 -9.87 -10.55
C GLN A 100 -26.37 -11.40 -10.60
N ILE A 101 -25.44 -12.10 -9.94
CA ILE A 101 -25.49 -13.57 -9.84
C ILE A 101 -26.77 -14.05 -9.13
N ASP A 102 -27.13 -13.40 -8.02
CA ASP A 102 -28.34 -13.73 -7.26
C ASP A 102 -29.63 -13.46 -8.07
N GLU A 103 -29.65 -12.39 -8.86
CA GLU A 103 -30.78 -12.08 -9.74
C GLU A 103 -30.93 -13.11 -10.87
N GLU A 104 -29.83 -13.55 -11.48
CA GLU A 104 -29.86 -14.62 -12.50
C GLU A 104 -30.34 -15.94 -11.92
N TYR A 105 -29.80 -16.32 -10.76
CA TYR A 105 -30.21 -17.55 -10.07
C TYR A 105 -31.71 -17.52 -9.71
N SER A 106 -32.22 -16.38 -9.26
CA SER A 106 -33.64 -16.19 -8.95
C SER A 106 -34.52 -16.31 -10.19
N ARG A 107 -34.10 -15.77 -11.33
CA ARG A 107 -34.78 -15.92 -12.63
C ARG A 107 -34.86 -17.37 -13.08
N GLU A 108 -33.75 -18.10 -13.04
CA GLU A 108 -33.72 -19.52 -13.38
C GLU A 108 -34.65 -20.34 -12.50
N LYS A 109 -34.66 -20.07 -11.20
CA LYS A 109 -35.54 -20.76 -10.25
C LYS A 109 -37.02 -20.51 -10.56
N LEU A 110 -37.39 -19.28 -10.89
CA LEU A 110 -38.73 -18.94 -11.32
C LEU A 110 -39.15 -19.69 -12.60
N LEU A 111 -38.27 -19.69 -13.62
CA LEU A 111 -38.54 -20.40 -14.89
C LEU A 111 -38.71 -21.91 -14.67
N LYS A 112 -37.83 -22.53 -13.86
CA LYS A 112 -37.97 -23.96 -13.50
C LYS A 112 -39.29 -24.25 -12.82
N ASN A 113 -39.73 -23.41 -11.90
CA ASN A 113 -41.02 -23.57 -11.22
C ASN A 113 -42.22 -23.40 -12.16
N PHE A 114 -42.11 -22.57 -13.21
CA PHE A 114 -43.16 -22.44 -14.22
C PHE A 114 -43.25 -23.63 -15.16
N ILE A 115 -42.14 -24.25 -15.51
CA ILE A 115 -42.04 -25.40 -16.42
C ILE A 115 -42.47 -26.71 -15.73
N THR A 116 -42.33 -26.79 -14.41
CA THR A 116 -42.62 -28.03 -13.63
C THR A 116 -44.09 -28.09 -13.14
N LYS A 117 -44.92 -27.07 -13.44
CA LYS A 117 -46.36 -27.08 -13.23
C LYS A 117 -47.10 -27.45 -14.50
#